data_379a8430787b5f1e68eac1f0d0181ea8
#
_entry.id   379a8430787b5f1e68eac1f0d0181ea8
#
_cell.length_a   1.000
_cell.length_b   1.000
_cell.length_c   1.000
_cell.angle_alpha   90.00
_cell.angle_beta   90.00
_cell.angle_gamma   90.00
#
_symmetry.space_group_name_H-M   'P 1'
#
loop_
_entity.id
_entity.type
_entity.pdbx_description
1 polymer ?
#
loop_
_entity_poly.entity_id
_entity_poly.type
_entity_poly.pdbx_seq_one_letter_code
_entity_poly.pdbx_strand_id
1 'polypeptide(L)'
;MFDAYKRFFRFSGTEKSTWYKGMAFELLRSIFEALQFVALLIVLRALVEQNITGATAWTALGIMVVSVAGAALCWYLAHNSEGHANYRMCGEKRIHIGERMKYMPMGYFNAQSLGSLTAAATSTMSDLESMSFAVIARTVVGMIRTAVFSLAIMCFDWRIGLVFFVGTLLFLWVNSRLLKKSRELSPGRLAAQTKLVDAVLEYIQGMSVVRAFHGDKAAKQTLNNTIKETENQNFKLERKRIPYNVLEQVVLRVTSVLAILLSIWLFLQGNMSLFTCLMMVVSAFLVYSELESAGEMFFMLPMIDASIDRVEEIDRAPRMDESGSVQVPKSHDISFDHVDFSYGDRKIIDDVSFTIPEGTTTAIVGPSGSGKTTLTSLMARFWDVKKGSVKLGGIDVKDYSLDSLMSNFSMVFQNVYLFNDSIENNIKFGKPEASHEEVVAAAKAARCHDFIMALPDGYDTVIGEGGATISGGERQRLSIARAMLKDAPIVILDEATANVDPENEAELQAAIEALTGGKTIIMIAHRLKTVRHANQILVVDHGKIVQHGTHEELIKQGGIYGDFVHSRKSAESWRITDPRKGEANGK
;
A
#
# COMPACT_ATOMS: atom_id res chain seq x y z
N MET A 1 -1.91 19.31 18.77
CA MET A 1 -2.26 20.01 17.53
C MET A 1 -1.00 20.34 16.70
N PHE A 2 -0.08 21.18 17.17
CA PHE A 2 1.14 21.57 16.43
C PHE A 2 2.02 20.37 16.02
N ASP A 3 2.04 19.31 16.80
CA ASP A 3 2.78 18.08 16.46
C ASP A 3 2.26 17.39 15.18
N ALA A 4 0.94 17.39 14.96
CA ALA A 4 0.34 16.85 13.74
C ALA A 4 0.77 17.63 12.49
N TYR A 5 0.77 18.96 12.55
CA TYR A 5 1.31 19.78 11.46
C TYR A 5 2.81 19.56 11.24
N LYS A 6 3.60 19.55 12.31
CA LYS A 6 5.04 19.28 12.22
C LYS A 6 5.31 17.93 11.58
N ARG A 7 4.50 16.92 11.90
CA ARG A 7 4.59 15.60 11.32
C ARG A 7 4.17 15.59 9.85
N PHE A 8 3.04 16.22 9.50
CA PHE A 8 2.60 16.37 8.12
C PHE A 8 3.66 17.04 7.24
N PHE A 9 4.24 18.17 7.69
CA PHE A 9 5.30 18.83 6.95
C PHE A 9 6.61 18.06 6.89
N ARG A 10 6.88 17.17 7.84
CA ARG A 10 7.99 16.21 7.73
C ARG A 10 7.69 15.15 6.68
N PHE A 11 6.47 14.62 6.68
CA PHE A 11 6.00 13.63 5.71
C PHE A 11 5.99 14.19 4.27
N SER A 12 5.73 15.50 4.11
CA SER A 12 5.74 16.18 2.81
C SER A 12 7.12 16.22 2.12
N GLY A 13 8.20 15.92 2.83
CA GLY A 13 9.54 15.74 2.25
C GLY A 13 10.01 16.95 1.43
N THR A 14 10.28 16.73 0.15
CA THR A 14 10.74 17.75 -0.82
C THR A 14 9.72 18.86 -1.07
N GLU A 15 8.43 18.54 -1.00
CA GLU A 15 7.34 19.49 -1.28
C GLU A 15 7.02 20.43 -0.12
N LYS A 16 7.70 20.31 1.01
CA LYS A 16 7.55 21.19 2.18
C LYS A 16 7.73 22.66 1.83
N SER A 17 8.67 22.98 0.95
CA SER A 17 8.91 24.38 0.53
C SER A 17 7.76 24.95 -0.28
N THR A 18 7.12 24.13 -1.11
CA THR A 18 5.95 24.49 -1.94
C THR A 18 4.72 24.73 -1.06
N TRP A 19 4.53 23.93 -0.01
CA TRP A 19 3.51 24.17 1.02
C TRP A 19 3.71 25.52 1.73
N TYR A 20 4.93 25.85 2.15
CA TYR A 20 5.20 27.14 2.81
C TYR A 20 4.99 28.34 1.87
N LYS A 21 5.27 28.20 0.56
CA LYS A 21 4.93 29.24 -0.43
C LYS A 21 3.42 29.46 -0.50
N GLY A 22 2.62 28.39 -0.52
CA GLY A 22 1.15 28.47 -0.45
C GLY A 22 0.68 29.23 0.78
N MET A 23 1.19 28.87 1.96
CA MET A 23 0.87 29.57 3.23
C MET A 23 1.26 31.06 3.22
N ALA A 24 2.38 31.40 2.59
CA ALA A 24 2.78 32.80 2.44
C ALA A 24 1.79 33.58 1.56
N PHE A 25 1.29 32.97 0.49
CA PHE A 25 0.22 33.56 -0.32
C PHE A 25 -1.10 33.68 0.44
N GLU A 26 -1.45 32.73 1.30
CA GLU A 26 -2.63 32.84 2.17
C GLU A 26 -2.49 33.96 3.20
N LEU A 27 -1.28 34.20 3.74
CA LEU A 27 -1.02 35.36 4.58
C LEU A 27 -1.21 36.68 3.82
N LEU A 28 -0.65 36.78 2.60
CA LEU A 28 -0.84 37.94 1.73
C LEU A 28 -2.32 38.16 1.38
N ARG A 29 -3.03 37.09 1.07
CA ARG A 29 -4.48 37.11 0.84
C ARG A 29 -5.21 37.68 2.03
N SER A 30 -4.89 37.25 3.25
CA SER A 30 -5.52 37.73 4.47
C SER A 30 -5.28 39.24 4.67
N ILE A 31 -4.09 39.75 4.27
CA ILE A 31 -3.79 41.19 4.31
C ILE A 31 -4.63 41.95 3.27
N PHE A 32 -4.75 41.46 2.04
CA PHE A 32 -5.63 42.05 1.02
C PHE A 32 -7.09 42.08 1.47
N GLU A 33 -7.60 41.02 2.08
CA GLU A 33 -8.96 40.99 2.62
C GLU A 33 -9.14 41.94 3.79
N ALA A 34 -8.10 42.17 4.62
CA ALA A 34 -8.14 43.19 5.67
C ALA A 34 -8.29 44.62 5.12
N LEU A 35 -7.89 44.89 3.86
CA LEU A 35 -8.14 46.20 3.24
C LEU A 35 -9.65 46.51 3.07
N GLN A 36 -10.52 45.51 3.07
CA GLN A 36 -11.98 45.72 3.05
C GLN A 36 -12.43 46.46 4.31
N PHE A 37 -11.79 46.19 5.47
CA PHE A 37 -12.05 46.95 6.69
C PHE A 37 -11.60 48.39 6.59
N VAL A 38 -10.49 48.67 5.86
CA VAL A 38 -10.03 50.03 5.62
C VAL A 38 -11.03 50.79 4.75
N ALA A 39 -11.57 50.16 3.71
CA ALA A 39 -12.63 50.74 2.87
C ALA A 39 -13.89 51.04 3.69
N LEU A 40 -14.32 50.08 4.52
CA LEU A 40 -15.46 50.24 5.43
C LEU A 40 -15.20 51.37 6.42
N LEU A 41 -13.99 51.50 6.95
CA LEU A 41 -13.54 52.54 7.86
C LEU A 41 -13.69 53.93 7.24
N ILE A 42 -13.27 54.13 6.00
CA ILE A 42 -13.37 55.38 5.27
C ILE A 42 -14.85 55.80 5.10
N VAL A 43 -15.71 54.85 4.71
CA VAL A 43 -17.13 55.10 4.50
C VAL A 43 -17.84 55.41 5.83
N LEU A 44 -17.62 54.62 6.88
CA LEU A 44 -18.22 54.82 8.19
C LEU A 44 -17.77 56.16 8.83
N ARG A 45 -16.51 56.53 8.66
CA ARG A 45 -16.00 57.80 9.15
C ARG A 45 -16.68 58.97 8.46
N ALA A 46 -16.77 58.95 7.12
CA ALA A 46 -17.45 60.00 6.35
C ALA A 46 -18.95 60.10 6.70
N LEU A 47 -19.58 58.97 7.03
CA LEU A 47 -20.99 58.94 7.45
C LEU A 47 -21.19 59.53 8.84
N VAL A 48 -20.33 59.22 9.80
CA VAL A 48 -20.38 59.77 11.17
C VAL A 48 -20.06 61.24 11.18
N GLU A 49 -19.08 61.70 10.38
CA GLU A 49 -18.69 63.09 10.23
C GLU A 49 -19.63 63.90 9.32
N GLN A 50 -20.69 63.26 8.76
CA GLN A 50 -21.66 63.85 7.80
C GLN A 50 -20.99 64.51 6.58
N ASN A 51 -19.82 64.03 6.18
CA ASN A 51 -19.02 64.57 5.09
C ASN A 51 -18.84 63.53 3.98
N ILE A 52 -19.95 63.05 3.42
CA ILE A 52 -19.93 62.10 2.33
C ILE A 52 -19.73 62.84 1.02
N THR A 53 -18.61 62.59 0.32
CA THR A 53 -18.29 63.16 -0.97
C THR A 53 -18.17 62.06 -2.04
N GLY A 54 -18.28 62.45 -3.33
CA GLY A 54 -17.99 61.52 -4.43
C GLY A 54 -16.58 60.94 -4.37
N ALA A 55 -15.61 61.71 -3.86
CA ALA A 55 -14.25 61.27 -3.66
C ALA A 55 -14.16 60.13 -2.61
N THR A 56 -14.94 60.20 -1.53
CA THR A 56 -15.01 59.14 -0.52
C THR A 56 -15.49 57.82 -1.13
N ALA A 57 -16.52 57.89 -1.99
CA ALA A 57 -17.04 56.68 -2.68
C ALA A 57 -16.01 56.07 -3.65
N TRP A 58 -15.32 56.90 -4.44
CA TRP A 58 -14.31 56.43 -5.37
C TRP A 58 -13.05 55.88 -4.68
N THR A 59 -12.62 56.49 -3.57
CA THR A 59 -11.48 55.94 -2.79
C THR A 59 -11.84 54.59 -2.15
N ALA A 60 -13.02 54.47 -1.54
CA ALA A 60 -13.48 53.20 -1.00
C ALA A 60 -13.60 52.12 -2.07
N LEU A 61 -14.19 52.46 -3.24
CA LEU A 61 -14.29 51.54 -4.38
C LEU A 61 -12.91 51.11 -4.87
N GLY A 62 -11.95 52.06 -5.02
CA GLY A 62 -10.58 51.73 -5.44
C GLY A 62 -9.90 50.73 -4.48
N ILE A 63 -10.01 50.97 -3.17
CA ILE A 63 -9.48 50.05 -2.15
C ILE A 63 -10.16 48.68 -2.24
N MET A 64 -11.47 48.63 -2.41
CA MET A 64 -12.22 47.38 -2.57
C MET A 64 -11.80 46.59 -3.81
N VAL A 65 -11.60 47.26 -4.96
CA VAL A 65 -11.14 46.60 -6.19
C VAL A 65 -9.73 46.02 -5.99
N VAL A 66 -8.81 46.78 -5.41
CA VAL A 66 -7.45 46.29 -5.09
C VAL A 66 -7.50 45.13 -4.11
N SER A 67 -8.34 45.20 -3.09
CA SER A 67 -8.53 44.12 -2.10
C SER A 67 -9.02 42.83 -2.78
N VAL A 68 -10.10 42.92 -3.57
CA VAL A 68 -10.69 41.74 -4.22
C VAL A 68 -9.75 41.15 -5.26
N ALA A 69 -9.13 41.98 -6.12
CA ALA A 69 -8.20 41.52 -7.14
C ALA A 69 -6.94 40.89 -6.51
N GLY A 70 -6.36 41.55 -5.49
CA GLY A 70 -5.21 41.00 -4.78
C GLY A 70 -5.51 39.72 -4.03
N ALA A 71 -6.66 39.64 -3.34
CA ALA A 71 -7.09 38.43 -2.65
C ALA A 71 -7.34 37.28 -3.63
N ALA A 72 -7.99 37.53 -4.77
CA ALA A 72 -8.24 36.52 -5.80
C ALA A 72 -6.94 35.98 -6.40
N LEU A 73 -5.98 36.86 -6.71
CA LEU A 73 -4.68 36.46 -7.23
C LEU A 73 -3.91 35.61 -6.19
N CYS A 74 -3.85 36.07 -4.95
CA CYS A 74 -3.17 35.34 -3.88
C CYS A 74 -3.83 33.99 -3.62
N TRP A 75 -5.17 33.91 -3.64
CA TRP A 75 -5.89 32.66 -3.52
C TRP A 75 -5.53 31.68 -4.64
N TYR A 76 -5.51 32.14 -5.89
CA TYR A 76 -5.11 31.31 -7.03
C TYR A 76 -3.69 30.76 -6.85
N LEU A 77 -2.74 31.60 -6.48
CA LEU A 77 -1.34 31.21 -6.28
C LEU A 77 -1.17 30.25 -5.10
N ALA A 78 -1.88 30.50 -3.98
CA ALA A 78 -1.89 29.62 -2.82
C ALA A 78 -2.45 28.25 -3.15
N HIS A 79 -3.66 28.23 -3.72
CA HIS A 79 -4.37 26.99 -4.05
C HIS A 79 -3.60 26.13 -5.07
N ASN A 80 -3.01 26.79 -6.08
CA ASN A 80 -2.16 26.08 -7.05
C ASN A 80 -0.88 25.51 -6.40
N SER A 81 -0.23 26.27 -5.52
CA SER A 81 0.99 25.80 -4.82
C SER A 81 0.69 24.64 -3.87
N GLU A 82 -0.34 24.76 -3.05
CA GLU A 82 -0.74 23.75 -2.07
C GLU A 82 -1.27 22.49 -2.75
N GLY A 83 -2.08 22.65 -3.81
CA GLY A 83 -2.58 21.52 -4.60
C GLY A 83 -1.45 20.75 -5.27
N HIS A 84 -0.53 21.45 -5.95
CA HIS A 84 0.66 20.83 -6.55
C HIS A 84 1.50 20.06 -5.53
N ALA A 85 1.80 20.70 -4.38
CA ALA A 85 2.57 20.08 -3.31
C ALA A 85 1.91 18.81 -2.79
N ASN A 86 0.57 18.84 -2.61
CA ASN A 86 -0.18 17.71 -2.09
C ASN A 86 -0.21 16.52 -3.07
N TYR A 87 -0.55 16.76 -4.33
CA TYR A 87 -0.61 15.69 -5.34
C TYR A 87 0.76 15.08 -5.61
N ARG A 88 1.79 15.91 -5.67
CA ARG A 88 3.15 15.45 -5.91
C ARG A 88 3.69 14.64 -4.74
N MET A 89 3.50 15.12 -3.52
CA MET A 89 3.82 14.36 -2.29
C MET A 89 3.19 12.98 -2.30
N CYS A 90 1.89 12.90 -2.59
CA CYS A 90 1.17 11.62 -2.62
C CYS A 90 1.65 10.71 -3.75
N GLY A 91 1.93 11.27 -4.94
CA GLY A 91 2.51 10.51 -6.07
C GLY A 91 3.88 9.93 -5.75
N GLU A 92 4.80 10.75 -5.21
CA GLU A 92 6.15 10.31 -4.80
C GLU A 92 6.08 9.21 -3.71
N LYS A 93 5.13 9.34 -2.76
CA LYS A 93 4.94 8.30 -1.73
C LYS A 93 4.39 7.00 -2.30
N ARG A 94 3.47 7.03 -3.28
CA ARG A 94 2.99 5.82 -3.96
C ARG A 94 4.13 5.09 -4.69
N ILE A 95 4.97 5.84 -5.41
CA ILE A 95 6.16 5.27 -6.08
C ILE A 95 7.10 4.63 -5.04
N HIS A 96 7.39 5.36 -3.96
CA HIS A 96 8.24 4.87 -2.87
C HIS A 96 7.71 3.59 -2.22
N ILE A 97 6.38 3.49 -2.00
CA ILE A 97 5.73 2.26 -1.50
C ILE A 97 5.98 1.10 -2.47
N GLY A 98 5.80 1.32 -3.78
CA GLY A 98 6.04 0.30 -4.80
C GLY A 98 7.50 -0.18 -4.83
N GLU A 99 8.45 0.76 -4.79
CA GLU A 99 9.88 0.44 -4.73
C GLU A 99 10.25 -0.33 -3.45
N ARG A 100 9.67 0.08 -2.31
CA ARG A 100 9.89 -0.58 -1.02
C ARG A 100 9.41 -2.02 -1.02
N MET A 101 8.25 -2.30 -1.64
CA MET A 101 7.68 -3.65 -1.73
C MET A 101 8.61 -4.62 -2.44
N LYS A 102 9.38 -4.19 -3.43
CA LYS A 102 10.35 -5.04 -4.15
C LYS A 102 11.36 -5.72 -3.21
N TYR A 103 11.75 -5.04 -2.14
CA TYR A 103 12.79 -5.48 -1.21
C TYR A 103 12.25 -6.04 0.12
N MET A 104 10.93 -6.20 0.24
CA MET A 104 10.34 -6.82 1.43
C MET A 104 10.47 -8.35 1.39
N PRO A 105 10.63 -9.01 2.55
CA PRO A 105 10.57 -10.47 2.61
C PRO A 105 9.24 -10.98 2.07
N MET A 106 9.26 -12.08 1.29
CA MET A 106 8.02 -12.69 0.76
C MET A 106 7.00 -13.04 1.86
N GLY A 107 7.45 -13.29 3.07
CA GLY A 107 6.58 -13.49 4.22
C GLY A 107 5.77 -12.30 4.65
N TYR A 108 6.15 -11.13 4.21
CA TYR A 108 5.36 -9.92 4.41
C TYR A 108 4.10 -9.90 3.53
N PHE A 109 4.09 -10.66 2.41
CA PHE A 109 2.96 -10.75 1.48
C PHE A 109 1.99 -11.88 1.85
N ASN A 110 1.63 -11.99 3.14
CA ASN A 110 0.56 -12.87 3.56
C ASN A 110 -0.82 -12.19 3.37
N ALA A 111 -1.91 -12.95 3.47
CA ALA A 111 -3.25 -12.43 3.21
C ALA A 111 -3.61 -11.19 4.04
N GLN A 112 -3.15 -11.11 5.30
CA GLN A 112 -3.41 -10.00 6.20
C GLN A 112 -2.62 -8.74 5.81
N SER A 113 -1.32 -8.88 5.51
CA SER A 113 -0.49 -7.75 5.12
C SER A 113 -0.72 -7.29 3.68
N LEU A 114 -1.12 -8.18 2.77
CA LEU A 114 -1.50 -7.80 1.41
C LEU A 114 -2.67 -6.81 1.40
N GLY A 115 -3.70 -7.07 2.21
CA GLY A 115 -4.82 -6.13 2.38
C GLY A 115 -4.37 -4.76 2.93
N SER A 116 -3.48 -4.75 3.94
CA SER A 116 -2.96 -3.50 4.51
C SER A 116 -2.05 -2.73 3.55
N LEU A 117 -1.19 -3.42 2.79
CA LEU A 117 -0.33 -2.83 1.76
C LEU A 117 -1.15 -2.22 0.63
N THR A 118 -2.14 -2.98 0.12
CA THR A 118 -3.06 -2.49 -0.92
C THR A 118 -3.82 -1.25 -0.42
N ALA A 119 -4.38 -1.29 0.79
CA ALA A 119 -5.06 -0.16 1.38
C ALA A 119 -4.12 1.05 1.56
N ALA A 120 -2.89 0.84 1.99
CA ALA A 120 -1.91 1.92 2.13
C ALA A 120 -1.57 2.58 0.79
N ALA A 121 -1.31 1.79 -0.26
CA ALA A 121 -0.97 2.31 -1.59
C ALA A 121 -2.15 2.97 -2.32
N THR A 122 -3.39 2.56 -2.03
CA THR A 122 -4.61 3.02 -2.71
C THR A 122 -5.45 3.94 -1.81
N SER A 123 -6.35 3.38 -1.00
CA SER A 123 -7.35 4.14 -0.24
C SER A 123 -6.72 5.12 0.77
N THR A 124 -5.72 4.69 1.54
CA THR A 124 -5.06 5.57 2.52
C THR A 124 -4.35 6.74 1.85
N MET A 125 -3.66 6.50 0.73
CA MET A 125 -3.04 7.58 -0.04
C MET A 125 -4.09 8.48 -0.71
N SER A 126 -5.22 7.96 -1.18
CA SER A 126 -6.31 8.77 -1.72
C SER A 126 -7.02 9.60 -0.64
N ASP A 127 -7.16 9.06 0.56
CA ASP A 127 -7.67 9.80 1.72
C ASP A 127 -6.70 10.93 2.10
N LEU A 128 -5.39 10.66 2.16
CA LEU A 128 -4.38 11.71 2.38
C LEU A 128 -4.44 12.79 1.29
N GLU A 129 -4.57 12.39 0.04
CA GLU A 129 -4.63 13.29 -1.11
C GLU A 129 -5.83 14.25 -1.06
N SER A 130 -7.01 13.73 -0.73
CA SER A 130 -8.24 14.51 -0.68
C SER A 130 -8.40 15.29 0.63
N MET A 131 -8.13 14.64 1.77
CA MET A 131 -8.41 15.21 3.09
C MET A 131 -7.30 16.15 3.56
N SER A 132 -6.01 15.83 3.32
CA SER A 132 -4.91 16.64 3.85
C SER A 132 -4.92 18.03 3.24
N PHE A 133 -5.15 18.15 1.93
CA PHE A 133 -5.27 19.45 1.27
C PHE A 133 -6.38 20.30 1.91
N ALA A 134 -7.60 19.75 2.02
CA ALA A 134 -8.73 20.49 2.56
C ALA A 134 -8.55 20.85 4.04
N VAL A 135 -8.05 19.91 4.85
CA VAL A 135 -7.90 20.11 6.30
C VAL A 135 -6.75 21.03 6.63
N ILE A 136 -5.56 20.80 6.04
CA ILE A 136 -4.36 21.60 6.34
C ILE A 136 -4.54 23.05 5.84
N ALA A 137 -4.97 23.23 4.58
CA ALA A 137 -5.19 24.57 4.04
C ALA A 137 -6.21 25.33 4.89
N ARG A 138 -7.41 24.76 5.12
CA ARG A 138 -8.49 25.46 5.81
C ARG A 138 -8.16 25.77 7.28
N THR A 139 -7.52 24.85 8.00
CA THR A 139 -7.16 25.10 9.40
C THR A 139 -6.04 26.13 9.55
N VAL A 140 -5.05 26.12 8.65
CA VAL A 140 -3.97 27.11 8.64
C VAL A 140 -4.50 28.48 8.25
N VAL A 141 -5.33 28.57 7.20
CA VAL A 141 -5.98 29.82 6.77
C VAL A 141 -6.81 30.42 7.90
N GLY A 142 -7.63 29.62 8.57
CA GLY A 142 -8.44 30.08 9.70
C GLY A 142 -7.60 30.66 10.82
N MET A 143 -6.49 30.03 11.18
CA MET A 143 -5.56 30.54 12.19
C MET A 143 -4.85 31.83 11.73
N ILE A 144 -4.32 31.87 10.51
CA ILE A 144 -3.62 33.05 9.96
C ILE A 144 -4.57 34.23 9.89
N ARG A 145 -5.76 34.05 9.32
CA ARG A 145 -6.73 35.12 9.12
C ARG A 145 -7.20 35.69 10.47
N THR A 146 -7.56 34.81 11.43
CA THR A 146 -7.94 35.27 12.78
C THR A 146 -6.81 36.02 13.46
N ALA A 147 -5.56 35.60 13.31
CA ALA A 147 -4.41 36.31 13.86
C ALA A 147 -4.22 37.70 13.23
N VAL A 148 -4.31 37.80 11.89
CA VAL A 148 -4.21 39.07 11.15
C VAL A 148 -5.32 40.04 11.57
N PHE A 149 -6.56 39.58 11.63
CA PHE A 149 -7.69 40.43 12.02
C PHE A 149 -7.63 40.82 13.49
N SER A 150 -7.27 39.90 14.38
CA SER A 150 -7.10 40.25 15.81
C SER A 150 -6.00 41.27 16.02
N LEU A 151 -4.90 41.18 15.28
CA LEU A 151 -3.81 42.16 15.31
C LEU A 151 -4.27 43.54 14.75
N ALA A 152 -5.00 43.51 13.63
CA ALA A 152 -5.56 44.74 13.07
C ALA A 152 -6.49 45.45 14.06
N ILE A 153 -7.38 44.73 14.73
CA ILE A 153 -8.26 45.28 15.78
C ILE A 153 -7.45 45.82 16.95
N MET A 154 -6.39 45.14 17.35
CA MET A 154 -5.51 45.59 18.45
C MET A 154 -4.82 46.94 18.16
N CYS A 155 -4.57 47.22 16.86
CA CYS A 155 -4.06 48.53 16.45
C CYS A 155 -5.10 49.67 16.60
N PHE A 156 -6.41 49.36 16.56
CA PHE A 156 -7.47 50.35 16.77
C PHE A 156 -7.82 50.54 18.25
N ASP A 157 -8.05 49.44 18.96
CA ASP A 157 -8.26 49.43 20.40
C ASP A 157 -7.68 48.15 21.03
N TRP A 158 -6.61 48.30 21.79
CA TRP A 158 -5.91 47.15 22.38
C TRP A 158 -6.78 46.34 23.36
N ARG A 159 -7.77 46.99 24.02
CA ARG A 159 -8.66 46.36 25.00
C ARG A 159 -9.60 45.37 24.32
N ILE A 160 -10.17 45.76 23.18
CA ILE A 160 -11.04 44.88 22.38
C ILE A 160 -10.20 43.79 21.69
N GLY A 161 -9.01 44.15 21.16
CA GLY A 161 -8.07 43.19 20.60
C GLY A 161 -7.67 42.11 21.59
N LEU A 162 -7.48 42.46 22.87
CA LEU A 162 -7.19 41.51 23.94
C LEU A 162 -8.35 40.52 24.18
N VAL A 163 -9.60 40.99 24.13
CA VAL A 163 -10.78 40.09 24.24
C VAL A 163 -10.78 39.05 23.12
N PHE A 164 -10.55 39.48 21.89
CA PHE A 164 -10.47 38.53 20.76
C PHE A 164 -9.30 37.57 20.88
N PHE A 165 -8.14 38.04 21.34
CA PHE A 165 -6.99 37.18 21.57
C PHE A 165 -7.25 36.10 22.64
N VAL A 166 -7.85 36.48 23.76
CA VAL A 166 -8.24 35.56 24.84
C VAL A 166 -9.26 34.55 24.33
N GLY A 167 -10.27 35.00 23.55
CA GLY A 167 -11.25 34.10 22.92
C GLY A 167 -10.62 33.06 21.98
N THR A 168 -9.65 33.51 21.19
CA THR A 168 -8.88 32.61 20.32
C THR A 168 -8.09 31.56 21.13
N LEU A 169 -7.45 31.95 22.22
CA LEU A 169 -6.74 31.02 23.10
C LEU A 169 -7.68 30.00 23.76
N LEU A 170 -8.86 30.46 24.23
CA LEU A 170 -9.87 29.56 24.77
C LEU A 170 -10.39 28.56 23.73
N PHE A 171 -10.65 29.02 22.50
CA PHE A 171 -11.02 28.15 21.41
C PHE A 171 -9.94 27.09 21.15
N LEU A 172 -8.68 27.48 21.00
CA LEU A 172 -7.56 26.56 20.80
C LEU A 172 -7.41 25.56 21.96
N TRP A 173 -7.69 26.00 23.18
CA TRP A 173 -7.67 25.11 24.35
C TRP A 173 -8.79 24.05 24.29
N VAL A 174 -10.04 24.45 23.98
CA VAL A 174 -11.17 23.51 23.81
C VAL A 174 -10.86 22.53 22.67
N ASN A 175 -10.38 23.03 21.54
CA ASN A 175 -10.02 22.21 20.38
C ASN A 175 -8.91 21.21 20.73
N SER A 176 -7.91 21.60 21.52
CA SER A 176 -6.86 20.68 21.95
C SER A 176 -7.40 19.49 22.77
N ARG A 177 -8.46 19.74 23.58
CA ARG A 177 -9.15 18.68 24.34
C ARG A 177 -9.95 17.75 23.43
N LEU A 178 -10.63 18.32 22.42
CA LEU A 178 -11.34 17.56 21.38
C LEU A 178 -10.37 16.64 20.63
N LEU A 179 -9.23 17.18 20.16
CA LEU A 179 -8.21 16.41 19.45
C LEU A 179 -7.66 15.24 20.27
N LYS A 180 -7.40 15.47 21.57
CA LYS A 180 -6.96 14.39 22.47
C LYS A 180 -8.01 13.29 22.54
N LYS A 181 -9.30 13.64 22.68
CA LYS A 181 -10.40 12.70 22.77
C LYS A 181 -10.64 11.96 21.44
N SER A 182 -10.52 12.64 20.32
CA SER A 182 -10.59 12.05 18.98
C SER A 182 -9.49 11.00 18.79
N ARG A 183 -8.25 11.27 19.18
CA ARG A 183 -7.13 10.30 19.10
C ARG A 183 -7.40 9.03 19.91
N GLU A 184 -8.04 9.12 21.07
CA GLU A 184 -8.41 7.97 21.89
C GLU A 184 -9.47 7.07 21.22
N LEU A 185 -10.37 7.64 20.42
CA LEU A 185 -11.50 6.94 19.82
C LEU A 185 -11.25 6.47 18.37
N SER A 186 -10.36 7.14 17.67
CA SER A 186 -10.07 6.85 16.25
C SER A 186 -9.62 5.41 15.97
N PRO A 187 -8.77 4.76 16.81
CA PRO A 187 -8.37 3.37 16.56
C PRO A 187 -9.54 2.39 16.57
N GLY A 188 -10.51 2.57 17.48
CA GLY A 188 -11.70 1.71 17.53
C GLY A 188 -12.58 1.85 16.29
N ARG A 189 -12.77 3.06 15.79
CA ARG A 189 -13.48 3.32 14.54
C ARG A 189 -12.78 2.66 13.35
N LEU A 190 -11.46 2.84 13.25
CA LEU A 190 -10.66 2.29 12.18
C LEU A 190 -10.69 0.75 12.16
N ALA A 191 -10.55 0.13 13.33
CA ALA A 191 -10.64 -1.33 13.48
C ALA A 191 -12.03 -1.86 13.06
N ALA A 192 -13.11 -1.17 13.43
CA ALA A 192 -14.46 -1.53 13.01
C ALA A 192 -14.65 -1.40 11.48
N GLN A 193 -14.08 -0.37 10.87
CA GLN A 193 -14.12 -0.18 9.43
C GLN A 193 -13.33 -1.26 8.67
N THR A 194 -12.17 -1.67 9.18
CA THR A 194 -11.38 -2.77 8.59
C THR A 194 -12.16 -4.08 8.67
N LYS A 195 -12.72 -4.42 9.83
CA LYS A 195 -13.58 -5.61 9.99
C LYS A 195 -14.79 -5.61 9.06
N LEU A 196 -15.37 -4.43 8.79
CA LEU A 196 -16.48 -4.32 7.84
C LEU A 196 -16.03 -4.65 6.42
N VAL A 197 -14.88 -4.13 5.98
CA VAL A 197 -14.31 -4.45 4.66
C VAL A 197 -14.04 -5.96 4.55
N ASP A 198 -13.44 -6.56 5.55
CA ASP A 198 -13.14 -8.00 5.58
C ASP A 198 -14.43 -8.83 5.51
N ALA A 199 -15.46 -8.48 6.29
CA ALA A 199 -16.76 -9.18 6.27
C ALA A 199 -17.50 -9.04 4.91
N VAL A 200 -17.39 -7.88 4.27
CA VAL A 200 -17.97 -7.67 2.92
C VAL A 200 -17.22 -8.52 1.88
N LEU A 201 -15.88 -8.52 1.92
CA LEU A 201 -15.08 -9.34 1.00
C LEU A 201 -15.36 -10.83 1.18
N GLU A 202 -15.41 -11.31 2.43
CA GLU A 202 -15.75 -12.71 2.74
C GLU A 202 -17.15 -13.06 2.22
N TYR A 203 -18.15 -12.18 2.42
CA TYR A 203 -19.51 -12.40 1.93
C TYR A 203 -19.57 -12.47 0.40
N ILE A 204 -18.83 -11.59 -0.31
CA ILE A 204 -18.77 -11.59 -1.78
C ILE A 204 -18.07 -12.84 -2.31
N GLN A 205 -16.91 -13.19 -1.76
CA GLN A 205 -16.13 -14.36 -2.17
C GLN A 205 -16.87 -15.67 -1.87
N GLY A 206 -17.59 -15.71 -0.74
CA GLY A 206 -18.41 -16.85 -0.34
C GLY A 206 -19.78 -16.95 -1.02
N MET A 207 -20.15 -16.01 -1.91
CA MET A 207 -21.51 -15.92 -2.46
C MET A 207 -21.95 -17.18 -3.22
N SER A 208 -21.05 -17.85 -3.91
CA SER A 208 -21.32 -19.13 -4.61
C SER A 208 -21.72 -20.24 -3.62
N VAL A 209 -21.03 -20.30 -2.47
CA VAL A 209 -21.32 -21.25 -1.39
C VAL A 209 -22.66 -20.89 -0.70
N VAL A 210 -22.85 -19.61 -0.39
CA VAL A 210 -24.10 -19.10 0.21
C VAL A 210 -25.30 -19.47 -0.65
N ARG A 211 -25.22 -19.30 -1.98
CA ARG A 211 -26.28 -19.68 -2.92
C ARG A 211 -26.49 -21.18 -3.02
N ALA A 212 -25.37 -21.95 -3.10
CA ALA A 212 -25.46 -23.40 -3.27
C ALA A 212 -26.08 -24.11 -2.05
N PHE A 213 -25.82 -23.60 -0.84
CA PHE A 213 -26.25 -24.23 0.42
C PHE A 213 -27.36 -23.49 1.16
N HIS A 214 -28.00 -22.48 0.55
CA HIS A 214 -29.04 -21.65 1.19
C HIS A 214 -28.60 -21.05 2.55
N GLY A 215 -27.30 -20.80 2.71
CA GLY A 215 -26.68 -20.33 3.96
C GLY A 215 -26.81 -18.83 4.25
N ASP A 216 -27.77 -18.15 3.60
CA ASP A 216 -27.94 -16.69 3.62
C ASP A 216 -28.08 -16.10 5.04
N LYS A 217 -28.76 -16.81 5.96
CA LYS A 217 -29.01 -16.29 7.32
C LYS A 217 -27.73 -16.11 8.15
N ALA A 218 -26.81 -17.11 8.15
CA ALA A 218 -25.58 -17.06 8.94
C ALA A 218 -24.60 -16.02 8.37
N ALA A 219 -24.37 -16.03 7.06
CA ALA A 219 -23.49 -15.09 6.38
C ALA A 219 -23.98 -13.63 6.52
N LYS A 220 -25.29 -13.38 6.36
CA LYS A 220 -25.91 -12.08 6.62
C LYS A 220 -25.80 -11.63 8.07
N GLN A 221 -25.90 -12.57 9.02
CA GLN A 221 -25.85 -12.21 10.45
C GLN A 221 -24.46 -11.64 10.82
N THR A 222 -23.39 -12.26 10.36
CA THR A 222 -22.02 -11.76 10.56
C THR A 222 -21.85 -10.37 9.97
N LEU A 223 -22.24 -10.18 8.70
CA LEU A 223 -22.16 -8.89 8.02
C LEU A 223 -23.00 -7.82 8.76
N ASN A 224 -24.25 -8.12 9.13
CA ASN A 224 -25.12 -7.19 9.84
C ASN A 224 -24.56 -6.81 11.22
N ASN A 225 -23.95 -7.75 11.94
CA ASN A 225 -23.32 -7.47 13.23
C ASN A 225 -22.13 -6.51 13.06
N THR A 226 -21.32 -6.70 12.03
CA THR A 226 -20.18 -5.84 11.73
C THR A 226 -20.63 -4.43 11.29
N ILE A 227 -21.71 -4.33 10.49
CA ILE A 227 -22.33 -3.05 10.14
C ILE A 227 -22.77 -2.31 11.40
N LYS A 228 -23.50 -2.99 12.31
CA LYS A 228 -23.95 -2.39 13.57
C LYS A 228 -22.79 -1.98 14.48
N GLU A 229 -21.71 -2.77 14.53
CA GLU A 229 -20.51 -2.39 15.29
C GLU A 229 -19.89 -1.11 14.74
N THR A 230 -19.77 -1.00 13.40
CA THR A 230 -19.25 0.20 12.72
C THR A 230 -20.14 1.41 12.99
N GLU A 231 -21.46 1.25 12.90
CA GLU A 231 -22.44 2.28 13.23
C GLU A 231 -22.27 2.76 14.68
N ASN A 232 -22.20 1.83 15.63
CA ASN A 232 -22.03 2.15 17.05
C ASN A 232 -20.71 2.91 17.32
N GLN A 233 -19.59 2.54 16.67
CA GLN A 233 -18.33 3.25 16.83
C GLN A 233 -18.40 4.66 16.23
N ASN A 234 -19.07 4.85 15.10
CA ASN A 234 -19.31 6.16 14.51
C ASN A 234 -20.18 7.03 15.44
N PHE A 235 -21.30 6.51 15.94
CA PHE A 235 -22.14 7.23 16.90
C PHE A 235 -21.41 7.58 18.20
N LYS A 236 -20.59 6.67 18.72
CA LYS A 236 -19.78 6.91 19.92
C LYS A 236 -18.80 8.07 19.72
N LEU A 237 -18.20 8.17 18.53
CA LEU A 237 -17.30 9.27 18.17
C LEU A 237 -18.09 10.58 18.07
N GLU A 238 -19.20 10.60 17.30
CA GLU A 238 -20.02 11.80 17.12
C GLU A 238 -20.61 12.31 18.44
N ARG A 239 -21.14 11.42 19.26
CA ARG A 239 -21.69 11.79 20.59
C ARG A 239 -20.66 12.44 21.50
N LYS A 240 -19.38 12.11 21.32
CA LYS A 240 -18.29 12.75 22.07
C LYS A 240 -17.81 14.04 21.41
N ARG A 241 -17.92 14.18 20.09
CA ARG A 241 -17.51 15.37 19.32
C ARG A 241 -18.47 16.53 19.51
N ILE A 242 -19.79 16.27 19.40
CA ILE A 242 -20.82 17.31 19.42
C ILE A 242 -20.69 18.30 20.59
N PRO A 243 -20.51 17.88 21.86
CA PRO A 243 -20.39 18.81 22.98
C PRO A 243 -19.20 19.78 22.85
N TYR A 244 -18.08 19.32 22.31
CA TYR A 244 -16.90 20.17 22.10
C TYR A 244 -17.11 21.17 20.98
N ASN A 245 -17.72 20.75 19.85
CA ASN A 245 -18.05 21.66 18.76
C ASN A 245 -19.04 22.75 19.23
N VAL A 246 -20.06 22.37 20.00
CA VAL A 246 -20.97 23.35 20.60
C VAL A 246 -20.22 24.29 21.53
N LEU A 247 -19.33 23.78 22.38
CA LEU A 247 -18.54 24.61 23.30
C LEU A 247 -17.62 25.57 22.53
N GLU A 248 -16.99 25.13 21.45
CA GLU A 248 -16.16 25.98 20.58
C GLU A 248 -16.98 27.14 20.00
N GLN A 249 -18.16 26.87 19.44
CA GLN A 249 -19.05 27.89 18.93
C GLN A 249 -19.51 28.84 20.02
N VAL A 250 -19.89 28.33 21.19
CA VAL A 250 -20.29 29.14 22.33
C VAL A 250 -19.15 30.07 22.77
N VAL A 251 -17.91 29.58 22.88
CA VAL A 251 -16.73 30.39 23.23
C VAL A 251 -16.55 31.55 22.24
N LEU A 252 -16.60 31.26 20.93
CA LEU A 252 -16.43 32.30 19.90
C LEU A 252 -17.58 33.34 19.93
N ARG A 253 -18.83 32.86 20.02
CA ARG A 253 -20.01 33.75 20.07
C ARG A 253 -20.05 34.60 21.34
N VAL A 254 -19.77 34.00 22.51
CA VAL A 254 -19.72 34.73 23.77
C VAL A 254 -18.59 35.79 23.73
N THR A 255 -17.44 35.44 23.17
CA THR A 255 -16.33 36.40 23.01
C THR A 255 -16.72 37.59 22.12
N SER A 256 -17.43 37.33 21.00
CA SER A 256 -17.94 38.37 20.11
C SER A 256 -18.94 39.29 20.86
N VAL A 257 -19.88 38.72 21.62
CA VAL A 257 -20.84 39.48 22.41
C VAL A 257 -20.15 40.31 23.48
N LEU A 258 -19.17 39.75 24.20
CA LEU A 258 -18.38 40.50 25.17
C LEU A 258 -17.60 41.67 24.53
N ALA A 259 -17.03 41.46 23.34
CA ALA A 259 -16.36 42.52 22.59
C ALA A 259 -17.32 43.65 22.22
N ILE A 260 -18.56 43.33 21.77
CA ILE A 260 -19.60 44.31 21.46
C ILE A 260 -20.01 45.09 22.72
N LEU A 261 -20.34 44.39 23.81
CA LEU A 261 -20.76 45.00 25.07
C LEU A 261 -19.67 45.90 25.64
N LEU A 262 -18.40 45.46 25.61
CA LEU A 262 -17.27 46.28 26.06
C LEU A 262 -17.09 47.52 25.19
N SER A 263 -17.27 47.39 23.86
CA SER A 263 -17.16 48.53 22.94
C SER A 263 -18.25 49.57 23.20
N ILE A 264 -19.49 49.14 23.42
CA ILE A 264 -20.62 50.04 23.78
C ILE A 264 -20.39 50.69 25.14
N TRP A 265 -19.93 49.91 26.14
CA TRP A 265 -19.65 50.46 27.48
C TRP A 265 -18.55 51.50 27.44
N LEU A 266 -17.45 51.28 26.71
CA LEU A 266 -16.35 52.25 26.53
C LEU A 266 -16.81 53.52 25.80
N PHE A 267 -17.71 53.39 24.83
CA PHE A 267 -18.32 54.49 24.14
C PHE A 267 -19.17 55.35 25.10
N LEU A 268 -20.03 54.73 25.92
CA LEU A 268 -20.87 55.40 26.91
C LEU A 268 -20.05 56.11 27.99
N GLN A 269 -18.85 55.60 28.32
CA GLN A 269 -17.89 56.26 29.25
C GLN A 269 -17.10 57.39 28.59
N GLY A 270 -17.30 57.67 27.30
CA GLY A 270 -16.54 58.67 26.56
C GLY A 270 -15.08 58.26 26.24
N ASN A 271 -14.70 57.04 26.53
CA ASN A 271 -13.35 56.50 26.31
C ASN A 271 -13.14 55.91 24.91
N MET A 272 -14.16 55.93 24.06
CA MET A 272 -14.14 55.42 22.68
C MET A 272 -15.00 56.33 21.80
N SER A 273 -14.57 56.63 20.57
CA SER A 273 -15.38 57.37 19.61
C SER A 273 -16.53 56.49 19.07
N LEU A 274 -17.65 57.11 18.66
CA LEU A 274 -18.77 56.42 18.01
C LEU A 274 -18.29 55.61 16.81
N PHE A 275 -17.40 56.21 16.02
CA PHE A 275 -16.78 55.56 14.86
C PHE A 275 -16.04 54.27 15.23
N THR A 276 -15.16 54.32 16.24
CA THR A 276 -14.43 53.14 16.70
C THR A 276 -15.36 52.06 17.27
N CYS A 277 -16.40 52.48 18.02
CA CYS A 277 -17.41 51.56 18.55
C CYS A 277 -18.13 50.82 17.43
N LEU A 278 -18.62 51.51 16.40
CA LEU A 278 -19.29 50.87 15.24
C LEU A 278 -18.34 49.88 14.50
N MET A 279 -17.08 50.29 14.33
CA MET A 279 -16.06 49.40 13.73
C MET A 279 -15.84 48.13 14.55
N MET A 280 -15.78 48.22 15.88
CA MET A 280 -15.61 47.04 16.75
C MET A 280 -16.83 46.13 16.71
N VAL A 281 -18.04 46.70 16.68
CA VAL A 281 -19.28 45.90 16.54
C VAL A 281 -19.31 45.11 15.22
N VAL A 282 -18.98 45.76 14.09
CA VAL A 282 -18.93 45.09 12.80
C VAL A 282 -17.83 44.01 12.79
N SER A 283 -16.65 44.33 13.30
CA SER A 283 -15.52 43.39 13.38
C SER A 283 -15.86 42.16 14.21
N ALA A 284 -16.66 42.28 15.27
CA ALA A 284 -17.04 41.17 16.13
C ALA A 284 -17.84 40.04 15.40
N PHE A 285 -18.53 40.38 14.32
CA PHE A 285 -19.25 39.41 13.51
C PHE A 285 -18.33 38.67 12.51
N LEU A 286 -17.20 39.26 12.15
CA LEU A 286 -16.36 38.81 11.04
C LEU A 286 -15.09 38.08 11.47
N VAL A 287 -14.51 38.45 12.64
CA VAL A 287 -13.20 37.95 13.09
C VAL A 287 -13.12 36.43 13.19
N TYR A 288 -14.17 35.78 13.66
CA TYR A 288 -14.16 34.35 13.94
C TYR A 288 -14.76 33.47 12.85
N SER A 289 -15.28 34.02 11.76
CA SER A 289 -15.97 33.25 10.71
C SER A 289 -15.07 32.13 10.14
N GLU A 290 -13.81 32.42 9.87
CA GLU A 290 -12.87 31.43 9.34
C GLU A 290 -12.36 30.47 10.41
N LEU A 291 -12.20 30.94 11.65
CA LEU A 291 -11.80 30.09 12.77
C LEU A 291 -12.90 29.08 13.13
N GLU A 292 -14.16 29.49 13.06
CA GLU A 292 -15.33 28.61 13.22
C GLU A 292 -15.33 27.52 12.16
N SER A 293 -15.12 27.88 10.88
CA SER A 293 -14.99 26.92 9.77
C SER A 293 -13.77 26.00 9.93
N ALA A 294 -12.65 26.52 10.41
CA ALA A 294 -11.45 25.74 10.72
C ALA A 294 -11.69 24.74 11.86
N GLY A 295 -12.49 25.10 12.87
CA GLY A 295 -12.87 24.26 14.00
C GLY A 295 -13.46 22.92 13.56
N GLU A 296 -14.34 22.96 12.55
CA GLU A 296 -14.94 21.77 11.97
C GLU A 296 -13.91 20.81 11.33
N MET A 297 -12.78 21.36 10.84
CA MET A 297 -11.74 20.58 10.17
C MET A 297 -10.66 20.07 11.12
N PHE A 298 -10.41 20.73 12.26
CA PHE A 298 -9.39 20.28 13.22
C PHE A 298 -9.60 18.85 13.70
N PHE A 299 -10.84 18.43 13.85
CA PHE A 299 -11.22 17.07 14.20
C PHE A 299 -10.67 16.00 13.23
N MET A 300 -10.42 16.37 11.97
CA MET A 300 -9.89 15.44 10.95
C MET A 300 -8.36 15.28 11.00
N LEU A 301 -7.63 16.15 11.69
CA LEU A 301 -6.17 16.05 11.83
C LEU A 301 -5.69 14.68 12.37
N PRO A 302 -6.33 14.06 13.37
CA PRO A 302 -5.94 12.72 13.83
C PRO A 302 -6.11 11.63 12.76
N MET A 303 -7.01 11.80 11.80
CA MET A 303 -7.17 10.84 10.69
C MET A 303 -6.00 10.94 9.71
N ILE A 304 -5.57 12.17 9.39
CA ILE A 304 -4.36 12.41 8.60
C ILE A 304 -3.15 11.79 9.30
N ASP A 305 -3.00 12.00 10.61
CA ASP A 305 -1.92 11.45 11.43
C ASP A 305 -1.91 9.91 11.39
N ALA A 306 -3.08 9.28 11.53
CA ALA A 306 -3.24 7.83 11.42
C ALA A 306 -2.96 7.29 10.01
N SER A 307 -3.31 8.03 8.96
CA SER A 307 -2.98 7.66 7.58
C SER A 307 -1.48 7.74 7.32
N ILE A 308 -0.81 8.75 7.87
CA ILE A 308 0.65 8.86 7.85
C ILE A 308 1.30 7.68 8.59
N ASP A 309 0.77 7.29 9.78
CA ASP A 309 1.27 6.14 10.54
C ASP A 309 1.27 4.86 9.70
N ARG A 310 0.17 4.61 8.96
CA ARG A 310 0.06 3.43 8.10
C ARG A 310 1.09 3.42 6.96
N VAL A 311 1.33 4.57 6.34
CA VAL A 311 2.35 4.66 5.29
C VAL A 311 3.75 4.49 5.86
N GLU A 312 4.05 5.12 7.02
CA GLU A 312 5.34 4.97 7.71
C GLU A 312 5.57 3.54 8.26
N GLU A 313 4.52 2.76 8.51
CA GLU A 313 4.64 1.34 8.89
C GLU A 313 5.26 0.51 7.76
N ILE A 314 4.93 0.83 6.50
CA ILE A 314 5.58 0.22 5.33
C ILE A 314 7.08 0.57 5.29
N ASP A 315 7.44 1.80 5.65
CA ASP A 315 8.84 2.23 5.71
C ASP A 315 9.62 1.53 6.83
N ARG A 316 8.95 1.09 7.89
CA ARG A 316 9.55 0.32 9.00
C ARG A 316 9.63 -1.18 8.74
N ALA A 317 8.96 -1.67 7.69
CA ALA A 317 9.04 -3.08 7.34
C ALA A 317 10.49 -3.49 7.00
N PRO A 318 10.92 -4.70 7.36
CA PRO A 318 12.29 -5.15 7.12
C PRO A 318 12.60 -5.17 5.62
N ARG A 319 13.86 -4.86 5.28
CA ARG A 319 14.39 -5.00 3.92
C ARG A 319 15.36 -6.17 3.86
N MET A 320 15.31 -6.90 2.76
CA MET A 320 16.14 -8.08 2.55
C MET A 320 17.60 -7.79 2.17
N ASP A 321 17.90 -6.61 1.65
CA ASP A 321 19.21 -6.26 1.09
C ASP A 321 19.92 -5.09 1.78
N GLU A 322 19.50 -4.70 3.01
CA GLU A 322 20.10 -3.56 3.73
C GLU A 322 21.62 -3.71 3.96
N SER A 323 22.11 -4.94 4.10
CA SER A 323 23.54 -5.26 4.29
C SER A 323 24.18 -5.91 3.07
N GLY A 324 23.43 -6.22 2.02
CA GLY A 324 23.93 -6.92 0.85
C GLY A 324 24.69 -6.02 -0.12
N SER A 325 25.67 -6.61 -0.81
CA SER A 325 26.45 -5.93 -1.86
C SER A 325 26.36 -6.68 -3.18
N VAL A 326 26.79 -6.04 -4.26
CA VAL A 326 26.90 -6.70 -5.56
C VAL A 326 28.01 -7.74 -5.47
N GLN A 327 27.66 -9.01 -5.60
CA GLN A 327 28.57 -10.15 -5.57
C GLN A 327 28.47 -10.93 -6.87
N VAL A 328 29.61 -11.45 -7.33
CA VAL A 328 29.65 -12.38 -8.46
C VAL A 328 30.16 -13.72 -7.90
N PRO A 329 29.35 -14.78 -7.91
CA PRO A 329 29.75 -16.07 -7.39
C PRO A 329 30.88 -16.66 -8.26
N LYS A 330 31.84 -17.35 -7.64
CA LYS A 330 32.92 -18.06 -8.35
C LYS A 330 32.46 -19.38 -8.96
N SER A 331 31.41 -19.97 -8.40
CA SER A 331 30.74 -21.18 -8.84
C SER A 331 29.24 -21.04 -8.54
N HIS A 332 28.43 -21.90 -9.16
CA HIS A 332 26.97 -21.89 -8.93
C HIS A 332 26.52 -23.08 -8.08
N ASP A 333 27.40 -23.57 -7.21
CA ASP A 333 27.05 -24.55 -6.19
C ASP A 333 26.23 -23.88 -5.07
N ILE A 334 25.26 -24.62 -4.55
CA ILE A 334 24.44 -24.15 -3.42
C ILE A 334 24.69 -25.06 -2.23
N SER A 335 24.96 -24.48 -1.07
CA SER A 335 25.14 -25.24 0.17
C SER A 335 24.26 -24.72 1.30
N PHE A 336 23.69 -25.66 2.04
CA PHE A 336 23.00 -25.44 3.31
C PHE A 336 23.88 -25.96 4.42
N ASP A 337 24.03 -25.18 5.46
CA ASP A 337 24.88 -25.48 6.60
C ASP A 337 24.09 -25.29 7.90
N HIS A 338 23.64 -26.38 8.51
CA HIS A 338 22.86 -26.42 9.76
C HIS A 338 21.68 -25.43 9.79
N VAL A 339 20.85 -25.45 8.74
CA VAL A 339 19.78 -24.49 8.53
C VAL A 339 18.53 -24.85 9.35
N ASP A 340 18.09 -23.89 10.16
CA ASP A 340 16.78 -23.88 10.83
C ASP A 340 15.91 -22.77 10.26
N PHE A 341 14.64 -23.09 9.96
CA PHE A 341 13.66 -22.11 9.51
C PHE A 341 12.25 -22.36 10.03
N SER A 342 11.50 -21.27 10.30
CA SER A 342 10.11 -21.32 10.76
C SER A 342 9.32 -20.18 10.13
N TYR A 343 8.08 -20.46 9.72
CA TYR A 343 7.07 -19.43 9.47
C TYR A 343 6.40 -19.06 10.80
N GLY A 344 6.70 -17.86 11.30
CA GLY A 344 6.28 -17.47 12.65
C GLY A 344 6.82 -18.44 13.71
N ASP A 345 5.92 -19.07 14.47
CA ASP A 345 6.27 -20.04 15.52
C ASP A 345 6.35 -21.49 15.02
N ARG A 346 5.87 -21.78 13.82
CA ARG A 346 5.88 -23.12 13.25
C ARG A 346 7.21 -23.44 12.60
N LYS A 347 7.98 -24.34 13.20
CA LYS A 347 9.24 -24.87 12.60
C LYS A 347 8.93 -25.70 11.36
N ILE A 348 9.60 -25.39 10.25
CA ILE A 348 9.42 -26.06 8.95
C ILE A 348 10.68 -26.80 8.51
N ILE A 349 11.86 -26.20 8.74
CA ILE A 349 13.16 -26.80 8.44
C ILE A 349 13.91 -26.93 9.74
N ASP A 350 14.49 -28.11 9.98
CA ASP A 350 15.12 -28.52 11.23
C ASP A 350 16.49 -29.14 10.96
N ASP A 351 17.55 -28.37 11.21
CA ASP A 351 18.96 -28.74 11.11
C ASP A 351 19.35 -29.40 9.77
N VAL A 352 19.05 -28.72 8.65
CA VAL A 352 19.28 -29.23 7.32
C VAL A 352 20.64 -28.80 6.78
N SER A 353 21.43 -29.79 6.32
CA SER A 353 22.74 -29.58 5.68
C SER A 353 22.85 -30.43 4.42
N PHE A 354 23.21 -29.83 3.29
CA PHE A 354 23.48 -30.48 2.01
C PHE A 354 24.18 -29.54 1.02
N THR A 355 24.69 -30.10 -0.08
CA THR A 355 25.27 -29.32 -1.18
C THR A 355 24.70 -29.77 -2.51
N ILE A 356 24.41 -28.83 -3.38
CA ILE A 356 24.02 -29.01 -4.77
C ILE A 356 25.21 -28.57 -5.64
N PRO A 357 25.93 -29.50 -6.29
CA PRO A 357 27.04 -29.13 -7.17
C PRO A 357 26.57 -28.39 -8.42
N GLU A 358 27.39 -27.47 -8.93
CA GLU A 358 27.17 -26.78 -10.20
C GLU A 358 27.01 -27.77 -11.36
N GLY A 359 26.11 -27.48 -12.29
CA GLY A 359 25.89 -28.29 -13.49
C GLY A 359 25.19 -29.64 -13.24
N THR A 360 24.64 -29.86 -12.04
CA THR A 360 23.93 -31.09 -11.68
C THR A 360 22.43 -30.88 -11.56
N THR A 361 21.68 -31.98 -11.72
CA THR A 361 20.24 -32.01 -11.47
C THR A 361 19.96 -32.60 -10.10
N THR A 362 19.37 -31.82 -9.22
CA THR A 362 18.90 -32.25 -7.89
C THR A 362 17.40 -32.31 -7.83
N ALA A 363 16.84 -33.47 -7.49
CA ALA A 363 15.41 -33.63 -7.25
C ALA A 363 15.09 -33.60 -5.74
N ILE A 364 14.12 -32.81 -5.34
CA ILE A 364 13.61 -32.75 -3.97
C ILE A 364 12.25 -33.46 -3.94
N VAL A 365 12.16 -34.52 -3.15
CA VAL A 365 10.95 -35.36 -3.02
C VAL A 365 10.53 -35.51 -1.56
N GLY A 366 9.29 -35.85 -1.30
CA GLY A 366 8.76 -36.08 0.04
C GLY A 366 7.26 -35.81 0.14
N PRO A 367 6.63 -36.11 1.27
CA PRO A 367 5.21 -35.87 1.50
C PRO A 367 4.81 -34.39 1.33
N SER A 368 3.51 -34.13 1.14
CA SER A 368 3.02 -32.74 1.13
C SER A 368 3.25 -32.09 2.51
N GLY A 369 3.70 -30.84 2.50
CA GLY A 369 4.00 -30.11 3.74
C GLY A 369 5.33 -30.46 4.42
N SER A 370 6.19 -31.31 3.81
CA SER A 370 7.50 -31.68 4.39
C SER A 370 8.56 -30.56 4.37
N GLY A 371 8.35 -29.44 3.62
CA GLY A 371 9.27 -28.32 3.54
C GLY A 371 10.00 -28.13 2.19
N LYS A 372 9.64 -28.89 1.14
CA LYS A 372 10.28 -28.85 -0.18
C LYS A 372 10.32 -27.45 -0.80
N THR A 373 9.16 -26.80 -0.96
CA THR A 373 9.04 -25.43 -1.49
C THR A 373 9.73 -24.40 -0.58
N THR A 374 9.77 -24.67 0.73
CA THR A 374 10.50 -23.82 1.66
C THR A 374 12.00 -23.85 1.40
N LEU A 375 12.59 -25.02 1.12
CA LEU A 375 14.01 -25.14 0.79
C LEU A 375 14.35 -24.32 -0.47
N THR A 376 13.58 -24.44 -1.54
CA THR A 376 13.80 -23.66 -2.78
C THR A 376 13.62 -22.17 -2.55
N SER A 377 12.65 -21.77 -1.71
CA SER A 377 12.43 -20.38 -1.32
C SER A 377 13.62 -19.79 -0.51
N LEU A 378 14.26 -20.61 0.32
CA LEU A 378 15.46 -20.21 1.07
C LEU A 378 16.69 -20.09 0.17
N MET A 379 16.83 -20.93 -0.87
CA MET A 379 17.91 -20.80 -1.87
C MET A 379 17.83 -19.45 -2.60
N ALA A 380 16.63 -19.04 -2.99
CA ALA A 380 16.37 -17.76 -3.64
C ALA A 380 16.26 -16.58 -2.65
N ARG A 381 16.53 -16.80 -1.38
CA ARG A 381 16.41 -15.79 -0.33
C ARG A 381 15.04 -15.08 -0.33
N PHE A 382 13.95 -15.80 -0.56
CA PHE A 382 12.60 -15.23 -0.31
C PHE A 382 12.32 -15.05 1.18
N TRP A 383 13.14 -15.72 2.01
CA TRP A 383 13.15 -15.68 3.46
C TRP A 383 14.58 -15.81 3.97
N ASP A 384 14.89 -15.13 5.06
CA ASP A 384 16.14 -15.33 5.78
C ASP A 384 16.02 -16.47 6.77
N VAL A 385 17.07 -17.30 6.87
CA VAL A 385 17.14 -18.41 7.81
C VAL A 385 17.28 -17.91 9.25
N LYS A 386 16.70 -18.65 10.22
CA LYS A 386 16.81 -18.32 11.65
C LYS A 386 18.15 -18.73 12.24
N LYS A 387 18.68 -19.89 11.81
CA LYS A 387 20.01 -20.39 12.17
C LYS A 387 20.66 -21.03 10.96
N GLY A 388 21.97 -21.18 11.01
CA GLY A 388 22.77 -21.72 9.92
C GLY A 388 22.97 -20.70 8.80
N SER A 389 23.41 -21.17 7.64
CA SER A 389 23.64 -20.35 6.46
C SER A 389 23.26 -21.08 5.18
N VAL A 390 22.80 -20.31 4.19
CA VAL A 390 22.62 -20.77 2.81
C VAL A 390 23.63 -20.01 1.96
N LYS A 391 24.44 -20.72 1.18
CA LYS A 391 25.51 -20.11 0.40
C LYS A 391 25.36 -20.42 -1.08
N LEU A 392 25.68 -19.45 -1.93
CA LEU A 392 25.85 -19.57 -3.36
C LEU A 392 27.32 -19.30 -3.71
N GLY A 393 28.00 -20.27 -4.32
CA GLY A 393 29.41 -20.12 -4.65
C GLY A 393 30.30 -19.84 -3.45
N GLY A 394 29.95 -20.38 -2.28
CA GLY A 394 30.65 -20.20 -1.01
C GLY A 394 30.36 -18.89 -0.26
N ILE A 395 29.55 -17.97 -0.84
CA ILE A 395 29.16 -16.70 -0.23
C ILE A 395 27.73 -16.84 0.34
N ASP A 396 27.48 -16.37 1.57
CA ASP A 396 26.12 -16.39 2.16
C ASP A 396 25.16 -15.56 1.29
N VAL A 397 23.97 -16.10 1.03
CA VAL A 397 22.95 -15.40 0.23
C VAL A 397 22.53 -14.06 0.85
N LYS A 398 22.75 -13.85 2.14
CA LYS A 398 22.51 -12.59 2.83
C LYS A 398 23.49 -11.49 2.46
N ASP A 399 24.70 -11.87 2.02
CA ASP A 399 25.75 -10.93 1.64
C ASP A 399 25.61 -10.42 0.20
N TYR A 400 24.71 -11.02 -0.58
CA TYR A 400 24.34 -10.53 -1.91
C TYR A 400 23.32 -9.41 -1.81
N SER A 401 23.42 -8.39 -2.71
CA SER A 401 22.24 -7.59 -3.03
C SER A 401 21.17 -8.48 -3.70
N LEU A 402 19.90 -8.17 -3.48
CA LEU A 402 18.82 -9.02 -3.97
C LEU A 402 18.85 -9.17 -5.50
N ASP A 403 19.12 -8.08 -6.23
CA ASP A 403 19.21 -8.09 -7.69
C ASP A 403 20.41 -8.96 -8.16
N SER A 404 21.56 -8.88 -7.48
CA SER A 404 22.74 -9.71 -7.79
C SER A 404 22.49 -11.21 -7.51
N LEU A 405 21.80 -11.52 -6.41
CA LEU A 405 21.40 -12.90 -6.12
C LEU A 405 20.41 -13.44 -7.15
N MET A 406 19.34 -12.67 -7.42
CA MET A 406 18.29 -13.07 -8.34
C MET A 406 18.75 -13.22 -9.79
N SER A 407 19.82 -12.54 -10.21
CA SER A 407 20.40 -12.72 -11.56
C SER A 407 20.90 -14.16 -11.79
N ASN A 408 21.21 -14.91 -10.72
CA ASN A 408 21.68 -16.29 -10.81
C ASN A 408 20.57 -17.35 -10.87
N PHE A 409 19.31 -16.96 -10.66
CA PHE A 409 18.18 -17.90 -10.60
C PHE A 409 17.14 -17.64 -11.69
N SER A 410 16.74 -18.65 -12.42
CA SER A 410 15.47 -18.70 -13.17
C SER A 410 14.49 -19.58 -12.44
N MET A 411 13.24 -19.14 -12.27
CA MET A 411 12.22 -19.86 -11.51
C MET A 411 10.98 -20.12 -12.34
N VAL A 412 10.50 -21.35 -12.30
CA VAL A 412 9.20 -21.77 -12.85
C VAL A 412 8.35 -22.23 -11.67
N PHE A 413 7.37 -21.40 -11.30
CA PHE A 413 6.50 -21.65 -10.15
C PHE A 413 5.38 -22.66 -10.47
N GLN A 414 4.88 -23.33 -9.45
CA GLN A 414 3.70 -24.20 -9.54
C GLN A 414 2.46 -23.41 -10.01
N ASN A 415 2.20 -22.27 -9.39
CA ASN A 415 1.14 -21.36 -9.77
C ASN A 415 1.71 -20.20 -10.60
N VAL A 416 1.55 -20.30 -11.92
CA VAL A 416 2.04 -19.26 -12.83
C VAL A 416 1.13 -18.05 -12.75
N TYR A 417 1.73 -16.91 -12.42
CA TYR A 417 1.07 -15.60 -12.52
C TYR A 417 1.48 -14.89 -13.81
N LEU A 418 0.49 -14.43 -14.56
CA LEU A 418 0.68 -13.59 -15.75
C LEU A 418 0.00 -12.25 -15.50
N PHE A 419 0.69 -11.19 -15.90
CA PHE A 419 0.19 -9.83 -15.75
C PHE A 419 -0.84 -9.52 -16.85
N ASN A 420 -1.74 -8.60 -16.56
CA ASN A 420 -2.68 -8.06 -17.54
C ASN A 420 -1.93 -7.14 -18.52
N ASP A 421 -1.25 -7.77 -19.47
CA ASP A 421 -0.39 -7.15 -20.47
C ASP A 421 -0.27 -8.08 -21.69
N SER A 422 0.42 -7.65 -22.74
CA SER A 422 0.67 -8.49 -23.91
C SER A 422 1.47 -9.74 -23.56
N ILE A 423 1.36 -10.77 -24.39
CA ILE A 423 2.17 -11.99 -24.26
C ILE A 423 3.65 -11.65 -24.35
N GLU A 424 4.03 -10.77 -25.28
CA GLU A 424 5.41 -10.31 -25.42
C GLU A 424 5.95 -9.72 -24.12
N ASN A 425 5.23 -8.77 -23.52
CA ASN A 425 5.62 -8.14 -22.27
C ASN A 425 5.67 -9.16 -21.12
N ASN A 426 4.75 -10.11 -21.06
CA ASN A 426 4.80 -11.18 -20.08
C ASN A 426 6.04 -12.08 -20.20
N ILE A 427 6.55 -12.33 -21.41
CA ILE A 427 7.81 -13.06 -21.61
C ILE A 427 9.00 -12.18 -21.27
N LYS A 428 8.97 -10.88 -21.64
CA LYS A 428 10.02 -9.88 -21.36
C LYS A 428 10.28 -9.64 -19.87
N PHE A 429 9.40 -10.10 -18.97
CA PHE A 429 9.72 -10.11 -17.54
C PHE A 429 11.03 -10.86 -17.21
N GLY A 430 11.45 -11.82 -18.02
CA GLY A 430 12.73 -12.48 -17.88
C GLY A 430 13.93 -11.58 -18.18
N LYS A 431 13.79 -10.69 -19.19
CA LYS A 431 14.81 -9.75 -19.67
C LYS A 431 14.09 -8.56 -20.33
N PRO A 432 13.85 -7.47 -19.59
CA PRO A 432 13.06 -6.32 -20.09
C PRO A 432 13.58 -5.69 -21.39
N GLU A 433 14.89 -5.68 -21.57
CA GLU A 433 15.58 -5.09 -22.75
C GLU A 433 15.66 -6.05 -23.96
N ALA A 434 15.00 -7.23 -23.87
CA ALA A 434 15.06 -8.20 -24.96
C ALA A 434 14.37 -7.69 -26.23
N SER A 435 14.95 -7.99 -27.38
CA SER A 435 14.33 -7.71 -28.69
C SER A 435 13.14 -8.65 -28.93
N HIS A 436 12.31 -8.29 -29.92
CA HIS A 436 11.21 -9.17 -30.35
C HIS A 436 11.73 -10.54 -30.84
N GLU A 437 12.84 -10.57 -31.55
CA GLU A 437 13.47 -11.79 -32.06
C GLU A 437 13.94 -12.71 -30.92
N GLU A 438 14.51 -12.13 -29.85
CA GLU A 438 14.89 -12.89 -28.64
C GLU A 438 13.67 -13.50 -27.96
N VAL A 439 12.57 -12.75 -27.86
CA VAL A 439 11.29 -13.22 -27.31
C VAL A 439 10.74 -14.38 -28.14
N VAL A 440 10.70 -14.23 -29.46
CA VAL A 440 10.25 -15.28 -30.39
C VAL A 440 11.13 -16.53 -30.30
N ALA A 441 12.44 -16.38 -30.18
CA ALA A 441 13.37 -17.50 -30.00
C ALA A 441 13.10 -18.26 -28.69
N ALA A 442 12.92 -17.54 -27.58
CA ALA A 442 12.55 -18.12 -26.29
C ALA A 442 11.18 -18.84 -26.34
N ALA A 443 10.20 -18.22 -27.01
CA ALA A 443 8.87 -18.80 -27.17
C ALA A 443 8.88 -20.08 -28.02
N LYS A 444 9.69 -20.14 -29.07
CA LYS A 444 9.89 -21.37 -29.88
C LYS A 444 10.55 -22.47 -29.07
N ALA A 445 11.58 -22.15 -28.32
CA ALA A 445 12.25 -23.11 -27.43
C ALA A 445 11.31 -23.63 -26.35
N ALA A 446 10.46 -22.77 -25.78
CA ALA A 446 9.43 -23.13 -24.80
C ALA A 446 8.17 -23.76 -25.40
N ARG A 447 8.13 -24.06 -26.71
CA ARG A 447 6.97 -24.67 -27.37
C ARG A 447 5.68 -23.85 -27.22
N CYS A 448 5.77 -22.53 -27.16
CA CYS A 448 4.60 -21.66 -27.06
C CYS A 448 4.36 -20.78 -28.29
N HIS A 449 5.29 -20.71 -29.24
CA HIS A 449 5.18 -19.89 -30.44
C HIS A 449 3.91 -20.20 -31.27
N ASP A 450 3.62 -21.47 -31.51
CA ASP A 450 2.54 -21.89 -32.42
C ASP A 450 1.16 -21.51 -31.86
N PHE A 451 0.92 -21.69 -30.56
CA PHE A 451 -0.35 -21.27 -29.96
C PHE A 451 -0.46 -19.74 -29.90
N ILE A 452 0.67 -19.02 -29.68
CA ILE A 452 0.67 -17.56 -29.69
C ILE A 452 0.27 -17.05 -31.09
N MET A 453 0.84 -17.60 -32.14
CA MET A 453 0.53 -17.22 -33.52
C MET A 453 -0.87 -17.63 -33.97
N ALA A 454 -1.52 -18.57 -33.27
CA ALA A 454 -2.93 -18.92 -33.51
C ALA A 454 -3.91 -17.92 -32.87
N LEU A 455 -3.45 -17.01 -32.00
CA LEU A 455 -4.26 -15.94 -31.42
C LEU A 455 -4.41 -14.79 -32.43
N PRO A 456 -5.53 -14.05 -32.39
CA PRO A 456 -5.81 -12.98 -33.36
C PRO A 456 -4.70 -11.92 -33.46
N ASP A 457 -4.12 -11.52 -32.32
CA ASP A 457 -3.10 -10.46 -32.24
C ASP A 457 -1.69 -11.02 -31.95
N GLY A 458 -1.50 -12.36 -32.03
CA GLY A 458 -0.21 -13.02 -31.82
C GLY A 458 0.44 -12.61 -30.48
N TYR A 459 1.69 -12.14 -30.54
CA TYR A 459 2.45 -11.66 -29.36
C TYR A 459 1.88 -10.42 -28.69
N ASP A 460 1.10 -9.60 -29.41
CA ASP A 460 0.45 -8.39 -28.88
C ASP A 460 -0.87 -8.72 -28.17
N THR A 461 -1.31 -9.98 -28.19
CA THR A 461 -2.51 -10.42 -27.47
C THR A 461 -2.40 -10.11 -25.99
N VAL A 462 -3.34 -9.29 -25.47
CA VAL A 462 -3.41 -8.95 -24.06
C VAL A 462 -4.05 -10.10 -23.28
N ILE A 463 -3.33 -10.60 -22.30
CA ILE A 463 -3.80 -11.67 -21.42
C ILE A 463 -4.54 -11.03 -20.26
N GLY A 464 -5.75 -11.50 -19.96
CA GLY A 464 -6.49 -11.06 -18.77
C GLY A 464 -5.77 -11.39 -17.46
N GLU A 465 -6.21 -10.75 -16.38
CA GLU A 465 -5.61 -10.90 -15.05
C GLU A 465 -5.45 -12.38 -14.65
N GLY A 466 -4.25 -12.75 -14.20
CA GLY A 466 -3.90 -14.12 -13.81
C GLY A 466 -3.88 -15.12 -14.98
N GLY A 467 -3.95 -14.67 -16.24
CA GLY A 467 -3.96 -15.55 -17.42
C GLY A 467 -5.32 -16.21 -17.68
N ALA A 468 -6.41 -15.54 -17.32
CA ALA A 468 -7.77 -16.10 -17.40
C ALA A 468 -8.21 -16.57 -18.79
N THR A 469 -7.55 -16.07 -19.85
CA THR A 469 -7.91 -16.34 -21.26
C THR A 469 -7.16 -17.52 -21.90
N ILE A 470 -6.17 -18.10 -21.21
CA ILE A 470 -5.33 -19.18 -21.73
C ILE A 470 -5.34 -20.42 -20.81
N SER A 471 -5.08 -21.60 -21.37
CA SER A 471 -5.07 -22.86 -20.64
C SER A 471 -3.93 -22.94 -19.61
N GLY A 472 -4.04 -23.88 -18.65
CA GLY A 472 -2.99 -24.10 -17.65
C GLY A 472 -1.65 -24.48 -18.26
N GLY A 473 -1.64 -25.32 -19.29
CA GLY A 473 -0.43 -25.74 -20.00
C GLY A 473 0.23 -24.59 -20.79
N GLU A 474 -0.56 -23.72 -21.42
CA GLU A 474 -0.08 -22.53 -22.11
C GLU A 474 0.55 -21.53 -21.14
N ARG A 475 -0.11 -21.27 -19.98
CA ARG A 475 0.48 -20.45 -18.92
C ARG A 475 1.84 -20.98 -18.47
N GLN A 476 1.94 -22.30 -18.28
CA GLN A 476 3.17 -22.93 -17.85
C GLN A 476 4.29 -22.75 -18.89
N ARG A 477 3.99 -22.95 -20.19
CA ARG A 477 4.96 -22.74 -21.27
C ARG A 477 5.41 -21.27 -21.38
N LEU A 478 4.53 -20.30 -21.16
CA LEU A 478 4.91 -18.89 -21.10
C LEU A 478 5.85 -18.60 -19.91
N SER A 479 5.63 -19.25 -18.76
CA SER A 479 6.55 -19.14 -17.61
C SER A 479 7.92 -19.75 -17.93
N ILE A 480 7.96 -20.84 -18.69
CA ILE A 480 9.22 -21.45 -19.16
C ILE A 480 9.91 -20.51 -20.16
N ALA A 481 9.17 -19.90 -21.12
CA ALA A 481 9.73 -18.91 -22.05
C ALA A 481 10.35 -17.72 -21.30
N ARG A 482 9.71 -17.24 -20.24
CA ARG A 482 10.23 -16.21 -19.34
C ARG A 482 11.55 -16.63 -18.68
N ALA A 483 11.62 -17.87 -18.20
CA ALA A 483 12.83 -18.44 -17.58
C ALA A 483 13.97 -18.65 -18.60
N MET A 484 13.64 -19.06 -19.83
CA MET A 484 14.60 -19.19 -20.94
C MET A 484 15.17 -17.84 -21.36
N LEU A 485 14.33 -16.82 -21.50
CA LEU A 485 14.76 -15.48 -21.90
C LEU A 485 15.70 -14.84 -20.84
N LYS A 486 15.48 -15.16 -19.57
CA LYS A 486 16.36 -14.74 -18.47
C LYS A 486 17.73 -15.41 -18.50
N ASP A 487 17.80 -16.65 -18.94
CA ASP A 487 19.01 -17.46 -19.14
C ASP A 487 19.94 -17.56 -17.93
N ALA A 488 19.39 -17.67 -16.72
CA ALA A 488 20.19 -17.77 -15.49
C ALA A 488 20.87 -19.16 -15.37
N PRO A 489 22.05 -19.26 -14.68
CA PRO A 489 22.81 -20.51 -14.54
C PRO A 489 22.13 -21.55 -13.65
N ILE A 490 21.23 -21.14 -12.77
CA ILE A 490 20.49 -22.03 -11.86
C ILE A 490 18.99 -21.96 -12.21
N VAL A 491 18.36 -23.11 -12.40
CA VAL A 491 16.93 -23.22 -12.69
C VAL A 491 16.23 -23.94 -11.54
N ILE A 492 15.24 -23.30 -10.95
CA ILE A 492 14.35 -23.89 -9.95
C ILE A 492 13.01 -24.18 -10.58
N LEU A 493 12.59 -25.45 -10.56
CA LEU A 493 11.30 -25.94 -11.06
C LEU A 493 10.44 -26.41 -9.89
N ASP A 494 9.37 -25.68 -9.57
CA ASP A 494 8.43 -26.07 -8.52
C ASP A 494 7.17 -26.67 -9.16
N GLU A 495 7.05 -28.02 -9.12
CA GLU A 495 5.91 -28.78 -9.65
C GLU A 495 5.47 -28.36 -11.08
N ALA A 496 6.40 -27.99 -11.93
CA ALA A 496 6.14 -27.39 -13.24
C ALA A 496 5.22 -28.21 -14.18
N THR A 497 4.93 -29.45 -13.85
CA THR A 497 4.08 -30.38 -14.64
C THR A 497 2.79 -30.79 -13.92
N ALA A 498 2.47 -30.22 -12.75
CA ALA A 498 1.21 -30.50 -12.07
C ALA A 498 0.02 -29.83 -12.79
N ASN A 499 -1.11 -30.53 -12.86
CA ASN A 499 -2.37 -30.03 -13.43
C ASN A 499 -2.35 -29.66 -14.93
N VAL A 500 -1.53 -30.33 -15.74
CA VAL A 500 -1.49 -30.17 -17.20
C VAL A 500 -2.17 -31.36 -17.88
N ASP A 501 -3.00 -31.07 -18.88
CA ASP A 501 -3.67 -32.09 -19.69
C ASP A 501 -2.67 -32.99 -20.42
N PRO A 502 -2.96 -34.30 -20.61
CA PRO A 502 -2.04 -35.26 -21.24
C PRO A 502 -1.55 -34.82 -22.64
N GLU A 503 -2.37 -34.10 -23.40
CA GLU A 503 -2.02 -33.58 -24.73
C GLU A 503 -0.92 -32.53 -24.68
N ASN A 504 -0.90 -31.70 -23.64
CA ASN A 504 0.10 -30.66 -23.44
C ASN A 504 1.35 -31.14 -22.68
N GLU A 505 1.34 -32.37 -22.16
CA GLU A 505 2.45 -32.91 -21.35
C GLU A 505 3.73 -33.10 -22.18
N ALA A 506 3.63 -33.58 -23.40
CA ALA A 506 4.79 -33.83 -24.26
C ALA A 506 5.49 -32.52 -24.65
N GLU A 507 4.71 -31.49 -25.01
CA GLU A 507 5.23 -30.16 -25.34
C GLU A 507 5.88 -29.50 -24.12
N LEU A 508 5.26 -29.61 -22.94
CA LEU A 508 5.79 -29.07 -21.70
C LEU A 508 7.10 -29.78 -21.30
N GLN A 509 7.18 -31.09 -21.46
CA GLN A 509 8.39 -31.88 -21.18
C GLN A 509 9.53 -31.46 -22.10
N ALA A 510 9.28 -31.32 -23.40
CA ALA A 510 10.26 -30.82 -24.37
C ALA A 510 10.76 -29.40 -24.03
N ALA A 511 9.86 -28.50 -23.57
CA ALA A 511 10.22 -27.18 -23.12
C ALA A 511 11.12 -27.19 -21.87
N ILE A 512 10.83 -28.08 -20.90
CA ILE A 512 11.65 -28.25 -19.69
C ILE A 512 13.03 -28.80 -20.07
N GLU A 513 13.12 -29.78 -20.94
CA GLU A 513 14.39 -30.33 -21.43
C GLU A 513 15.26 -29.26 -22.12
N ALA A 514 14.63 -28.41 -22.94
CA ALA A 514 15.32 -27.29 -23.58
C ALA A 514 15.81 -26.23 -22.57
N LEU A 515 15.03 -25.94 -21.51
CA LEU A 515 15.41 -24.99 -20.47
C LEU A 515 16.60 -25.49 -19.63
N THR A 516 16.70 -26.80 -19.42
CA THR A 516 17.61 -27.41 -18.43
C THR A 516 18.98 -27.75 -18.97
N GLY A 517 19.20 -27.65 -20.28
CA GLY A 517 20.48 -28.00 -20.92
C GLY A 517 21.67 -27.20 -20.37
N GLY A 518 22.65 -27.88 -19.77
CA GLY A 518 23.91 -27.28 -19.31
C GLY A 518 23.85 -26.41 -18.07
N LYS A 519 22.76 -26.46 -17.29
CA LYS A 519 22.52 -25.63 -16.10
C LYS A 519 22.48 -26.45 -14.81
N THR A 520 22.58 -25.79 -13.69
CA THR A 520 22.26 -26.38 -12.37
C THR A 520 20.76 -26.41 -12.18
N ILE A 521 20.19 -27.58 -11.94
CA ILE A 521 18.74 -27.77 -11.89
C ILE A 521 18.31 -28.23 -10.51
N ILE A 522 17.33 -27.55 -9.97
CA ILE A 522 16.68 -27.90 -8.71
C ILE A 522 15.20 -28.09 -9.01
N MET A 523 14.69 -29.30 -8.78
CA MET A 523 13.30 -29.57 -9.06
C MET A 523 12.56 -30.17 -7.88
N ILE A 524 11.40 -29.62 -7.57
CA ILE A 524 10.42 -30.29 -6.70
C ILE A 524 9.61 -31.21 -7.59
N ALA A 525 9.83 -32.52 -7.42
CA ALA A 525 9.30 -33.49 -8.35
C ALA A 525 8.19 -34.33 -7.75
N HIS A 526 7.08 -34.40 -8.47
CA HIS A 526 5.96 -35.30 -8.21
C HIS A 526 5.86 -36.43 -9.23
N ARG A 527 6.69 -36.45 -10.30
CA ARG A 527 6.68 -37.46 -11.35
C ARG A 527 7.94 -38.29 -11.31
N LEU A 528 7.75 -39.62 -11.33
CA LEU A 528 8.84 -40.59 -11.23
C LEU A 528 9.85 -40.48 -12.38
N LYS A 529 9.38 -40.22 -13.61
CA LYS A 529 10.23 -40.10 -14.80
C LYS A 529 11.30 -39.03 -14.63
N THR A 530 10.94 -37.88 -14.06
CA THR A 530 11.86 -36.75 -13.89
C THR A 530 12.87 -36.98 -12.75
N VAL A 531 12.43 -37.63 -11.66
CA VAL A 531 13.30 -37.94 -10.51
C VAL A 531 14.37 -39.01 -10.85
N ARG A 532 14.04 -39.97 -11.72
CA ARG A 532 14.89 -41.11 -12.04
C ARG A 532 16.23 -40.71 -12.66
N HIS A 533 16.28 -39.61 -13.39
CA HIS A 533 17.45 -39.14 -14.10
C HIS A 533 18.23 -38.07 -13.33
N ALA A 534 17.81 -37.72 -12.11
CA ALA A 534 18.50 -36.76 -11.29
C ALA A 534 19.86 -37.31 -10.81
N ASN A 535 20.89 -36.46 -10.82
CA ASN A 535 22.21 -36.79 -10.29
C ASN A 535 22.16 -36.99 -8.77
N GLN A 536 21.23 -36.31 -8.11
CA GLN A 536 21.05 -36.31 -6.67
C GLN A 536 19.56 -36.24 -6.34
N ILE A 537 19.13 -36.99 -5.35
CA ILE A 537 17.77 -36.94 -4.82
C ILE A 537 17.86 -36.65 -3.31
N LEU A 538 17.14 -35.63 -2.89
CA LEU A 538 16.96 -35.25 -1.49
C LEU A 538 15.54 -35.62 -1.05
N VAL A 539 15.43 -36.52 -0.08
CA VAL A 539 14.13 -36.93 0.48
C VAL A 539 13.89 -36.13 1.75
N VAL A 540 12.87 -35.27 1.71
CA VAL A 540 12.52 -34.37 2.80
C VAL A 540 11.29 -34.89 3.53
N ASP A 541 11.42 -35.09 4.83
CA ASP A 541 10.30 -35.44 5.70
C ASP A 541 10.39 -34.70 7.03
N HIS A 542 9.26 -34.15 7.50
CA HIS A 542 9.17 -33.36 8.73
C HIS A 542 10.28 -32.31 8.88
N GLY A 543 10.64 -31.64 7.77
CA GLY A 543 11.64 -30.59 7.75
C GLY A 543 13.09 -31.04 7.80
N LYS A 544 13.37 -32.33 7.66
CA LYS A 544 14.70 -32.92 7.66
C LYS A 544 14.97 -33.64 6.35
N ILE A 545 16.26 -33.74 5.97
CA ILE A 545 16.68 -34.64 4.90
C ILE A 545 16.86 -36.01 5.52
N VAL A 546 15.95 -36.94 5.21
CA VAL A 546 15.93 -38.31 5.78
C VAL A 546 16.65 -39.31 4.92
N GLN A 547 16.73 -39.07 3.61
CA GLN A 547 17.48 -39.90 2.65
C GLN A 547 18.13 -38.99 1.59
N HIS A 548 19.29 -39.40 1.10
CA HIS A 548 20.06 -38.69 0.10
C HIS A 548 20.85 -39.69 -0.76
N GLY A 549 20.83 -39.53 -2.06
CA GLY A 549 21.54 -40.41 -3.00
C GLY A 549 20.96 -40.38 -4.41
N THR A 550 21.37 -41.36 -5.25
CA THR A 550 20.84 -41.55 -6.58
C THR A 550 19.56 -42.44 -6.55
N HIS A 551 18.84 -42.51 -7.67
CA HIS A 551 17.66 -43.34 -7.78
C HIS A 551 17.95 -44.81 -7.44
N GLU A 552 19.09 -45.35 -7.93
CA GLU A 552 19.46 -46.77 -7.74
C GLU A 552 19.83 -47.07 -6.29
N GLU A 553 20.51 -46.14 -5.62
CA GLU A 553 20.88 -46.28 -4.21
C GLU A 553 19.64 -46.24 -3.31
N LEU A 554 18.78 -45.26 -3.52
CA LEU A 554 17.59 -45.05 -2.68
C LEU A 554 16.52 -46.12 -2.86
N ILE A 555 16.39 -46.70 -4.06
CA ILE A 555 15.50 -47.85 -4.29
C ILE A 555 15.98 -49.08 -3.49
N LYS A 556 17.30 -49.32 -3.45
CA LYS A 556 17.88 -50.43 -2.66
C LYS A 556 17.75 -50.20 -1.15
N GLN A 557 17.84 -48.96 -0.73
CA GLN A 557 17.68 -48.55 0.68
C GLN A 557 16.22 -48.72 1.17
N GLY A 558 15.24 -48.59 0.27
CA GLY A 558 13.84 -48.57 0.64
C GLY A 558 13.39 -47.31 1.35
N GLY A 559 12.46 -47.42 2.30
CA GLY A 559 11.95 -46.27 3.09
C GLY A 559 11.08 -45.32 2.29
N ILE A 560 11.02 -44.04 2.68
CA ILE A 560 10.10 -43.04 2.10
C ILE A 560 10.25 -42.92 0.59
N TYR A 561 11.48 -42.99 0.06
CA TYR A 561 11.69 -42.95 -1.38
C TYR A 561 11.16 -44.18 -2.08
N GLY A 562 11.38 -45.37 -1.51
CA GLY A 562 10.82 -46.62 -2.01
C GLY A 562 9.31 -46.61 -2.07
N ASP A 563 8.66 -46.14 -0.99
CA ASP A 563 7.21 -45.98 -0.89
C ASP A 563 6.67 -44.99 -1.92
N PHE A 564 7.36 -43.84 -2.12
CA PHE A 564 7.04 -42.85 -3.14
C PHE A 564 7.04 -43.48 -4.54
N VAL A 565 8.09 -44.23 -4.88
CA VAL A 565 8.22 -44.91 -6.19
C VAL A 565 7.14 -45.98 -6.38
N HIS A 566 6.88 -46.77 -5.33
CA HIS A 566 5.88 -47.83 -5.38
C HIS A 566 4.45 -47.28 -5.57
N SER A 567 4.11 -46.26 -4.79
CA SER A 567 2.80 -45.59 -4.89
C SER A 567 2.56 -44.97 -6.27
N ARG A 568 3.60 -44.39 -6.89
CA ARG A 568 3.50 -43.78 -8.22
C ARG A 568 3.39 -44.84 -9.34
N LYS A 569 4.15 -45.93 -9.26
CA LYS A 569 3.99 -47.07 -10.18
C LYS A 569 2.60 -47.69 -10.10
N SER A 570 2.06 -47.86 -8.90
CA SER A 570 0.70 -48.36 -8.69
C SER A 570 -0.36 -47.43 -9.27
N ALA A 571 -0.17 -46.09 -9.13
CA ALA A 571 -1.10 -45.12 -9.72
C ALA A 571 -1.04 -45.09 -11.25
N GLU A 572 0.14 -45.23 -11.87
CA GLU A 572 0.29 -45.35 -13.34
C GLU A 572 -0.31 -46.66 -13.91
N SER A 573 -0.32 -47.72 -13.13
CA SER A 573 -0.88 -49.01 -13.51
C SER A 573 -2.38 -49.16 -13.22
N TRP A 574 -2.98 -48.19 -12.49
CA TRP A 574 -4.38 -48.24 -12.11
C TRP A 574 -5.28 -47.93 -13.32
N ARG A 575 -5.94 -49.01 -13.87
CA ARG A 575 -6.97 -48.90 -14.91
C ARG A 575 -8.33 -49.04 -14.24
N ILE A 576 -9.27 -48.16 -14.59
CA ILE A 576 -10.68 -48.36 -14.27
C ILE A 576 -11.15 -49.58 -15.06
N THR A 577 -11.18 -50.74 -14.43
CA THR A 577 -11.85 -51.92 -14.98
C THR A 577 -13.35 -51.73 -14.85
N ASP A 578 -14.06 -51.65 -15.99
CA ASP A 578 -15.52 -51.67 -16.02
C ASP A 578 -16.00 -53.01 -15.41
N PRO A 579 -16.66 -53.00 -14.25
CA PRO A 579 -17.10 -54.25 -13.61
C PRO A 579 -18.10 -55.04 -14.45
N ARG A 580 -18.65 -54.46 -15.53
CA ARG A 580 -19.59 -55.14 -16.45
C ARG A 580 -18.92 -55.99 -17.52
N LYS A 581 -17.60 -55.98 -17.68
CA LYS A 581 -16.86 -56.82 -18.63
C LYS A 581 -16.34 -58.15 -18.04
N GLY A 582 -16.58 -58.40 -16.75
CA GLY A 582 -16.15 -59.62 -16.06
C GLY A 582 -17.11 -60.81 -16.15
N GLU A 583 -18.34 -60.64 -16.64
CA GLU A 583 -19.34 -61.72 -16.65
C GLU A 583 -19.60 -62.41 -18.04
N ALA A 584 -18.83 -62.04 -19.07
CA ALA A 584 -19.11 -62.54 -20.43
C ALA A 584 -18.25 -63.77 -20.89
N ASN A 585 -17.41 -64.36 -20.03
CA ASN A 585 -16.66 -65.55 -20.36
C ASN A 585 -16.84 -66.70 -19.31
N GLY A 586 -18.07 -67.14 -19.13
CA GLY A 586 -18.41 -68.31 -18.30
C GLY A 586 -19.67 -68.96 -18.79
N LYS A 587 -19.64 -69.50 -20.01
CA LYS A 587 -20.46 -70.63 -20.44
C LYS A 587 -19.80 -71.31 -21.68
#